data_787af0c033fb05932d11595411242a65
#
_entry.id   787af0c033fb05932d11595411242a65
#
_cell.length_a   1.000
_cell.length_b   1.000
_cell.length_c   1.000
_cell.angle_alpha   90.00
_cell.angle_beta   90.00
_cell.angle_gamma   90.00
#
_symmetry.space_group_name_H-M   'P 1'
#
loop_
_entity.id
_entity.type
_entity.pdbx_description
1 polymer ?
#
loop_
_entity_poly.entity_id
_entity_poly.type
_entity_poly.pdbx_seq_one_letter_code
_entity_poly.pdbx_strand_id
1 'polypeptide(L)'
;MAIDTLKALTHAAIEIHSDQQAIYVPMIDARRMEVCTKIFDHSLKTLKETEALILDEESFSKLRGYSKKIILYGDGAEKSKSLHNSDDIMYLDLLYPSSKYMIQEASELFSNKKFEDTAYFEPYYLKEFYFKK
;
A
#
# COMPACT_ATOMS: atom_id res chain seq x y z
N MET A 1 -5.36 -13.66 13.97
CA MET A 1 -5.44 -12.22 13.62
C MET A 1 -4.62 -11.96 12.38
N ALA A 2 -5.20 -11.32 11.39
CA ALA A 2 -4.49 -10.96 10.15
C ALA A 2 -4.09 -9.49 10.17
N ILE A 3 -2.87 -9.19 9.74
CA ILE A 3 -2.34 -7.83 9.68
C ILE A 3 -2.21 -7.44 8.22
N ASP A 4 -2.80 -6.30 7.85
CA ASP A 4 -2.66 -5.74 6.51
C ASP A 4 -1.30 -5.03 6.43
N THR A 5 -0.36 -5.65 5.73
CA THR A 5 0.99 -5.11 5.55
C THR A 5 0.98 -3.74 4.87
N LEU A 6 0.10 -3.58 3.88
CA LEU A 6 -0.02 -2.29 3.16
C LEU A 6 -0.55 -1.20 4.09
N LYS A 7 -1.47 -1.53 4.97
CA LYS A 7 -1.99 -0.57 5.95
C LYS A 7 -0.92 -0.20 6.99
N ALA A 8 -0.15 -1.17 7.48
CA ALA A 8 0.94 -0.91 8.41
C ALA A 8 2.00 0.00 7.79
N LEU A 9 2.35 -0.24 6.53
CA LEU A 9 3.29 0.60 5.80
C LEU A 9 2.74 2.02 5.63
N THR A 10 1.45 2.15 5.35
CA THR A 10 0.79 3.45 5.20
C THR A 10 0.74 4.22 6.51
N HIS A 11 0.52 3.54 7.63
CA HIS A 11 0.58 4.16 8.94
C HIS A 11 1.93 4.81 9.18
N ALA A 12 3.02 4.10 8.86
CA ALA A 12 4.36 4.64 8.94
C ALA A 12 4.55 5.86 8.03
N ALA A 13 4.02 5.79 6.80
CA ALA A 13 4.12 6.88 5.84
C ALA A 13 3.43 8.15 6.36
N ILE A 14 2.27 8.02 6.97
CA ILE A 14 1.53 9.16 7.53
C ILE A 14 2.32 9.80 8.68
N GLU A 15 3.00 9.02 9.49
CA GLU A 15 3.85 9.57 10.55
C GLU A 15 5.06 10.31 10.00
N ILE A 16 5.63 9.85 8.89
CA ILE A 16 6.77 10.50 8.25
C ILE A 16 6.33 11.80 7.59
N HIS A 17 5.24 11.77 6.86
CA HIS A 17 4.74 12.92 6.11
C HIS A 17 3.21 12.93 6.13
N SER A 18 2.64 13.77 6.96
CA SER A 18 1.19 13.90 7.12
C SER A 18 0.66 14.98 6.19
N ASP A 19 -0.20 14.59 5.25
CA ASP A 19 -0.86 15.52 4.34
C ASP A 19 -2.32 15.09 4.17
N GLN A 20 -3.23 15.90 4.71
CA GLN A 20 -4.65 15.58 4.70
C GLN A 20 -5.28 15.58 3.31
N GLN A 21 -4.60 16.18 2.33
CA GLN A 21 -5.09 16.28 0.97
C GLN A 21 -4.52 15.20 0.04
N ALA A 22 -3.56 14.44 0.53
CA ALA A 22 -2.87 13.43 -0.29
C ALA A 22 -3.55 12.07 -0.20
N ILE A 23 -3.37 11.28 -1.25
CA ILE A 23 -3.60 9.84 -1.16
C ILE A 23 -2.28 9.14 -0.86
N TYR A 24 -2.36 8.03 -0.15
CA TYR A 24 -1.21 7.23 0.28
C TYR A 24 -1.26 5.89 -0.44
N VAL A 25 -0.23 5.62 -1.23
CA VAL A 25 -0.21 4.47 -2.14
C VAL A 25 1.03 3.61 -1.88
N PRO A 26 0.92 2.63 -0.98
CA PRO A 26 2.01 1.67 -0.78
C PRO A 26 2.15 0.78 -2.00
N MET A 27 3.38 0.47 -2.36
CA MET A 27 3.70 -0.40 -3.49
C MET A 27 4.71 -1.45 -3.08
N ILE A 28 4.31 -2.71 -3.12
CA ILE A 28 5.20 -3.83 -2.87
C ILE A 28 5.59 -4.45 -4.21
N ASP A 29 6.87 -4.64 -4.42
CA ASP A 29 7.39 -5.17 -5.68
C ASP A 29 6.84 -6.57 -5.96
N ALA A 30 6.25 -6.73 -7.15
CA ALA A 30 5.66 -7.99 -7.61
C ALA A 30 6.26 -8.45 -8.94
N ARG A 31 7.49 -8.06 -9.22
CA ARG A 31 8.28 -8.34 -10.43
C ARG A 31 8.01 -7.39 -11.58
N ARG A 32 9.05 -7.15 -12.38
CA ARG A 32 9.01 -6.28 -13.56
C ARG A 32 8.34 -4.95 -13.20
N MET A 33 7.35 -4.53 -13.95
CA MET A 33 6.63 -3.27 -13.70
C MET A 33 5.32 -3.49 -12.95
N GLU A 34 5.17 -4.61 -12.25
CA GLU A 34 3.99 -4.91 -11.46
C GLU A 34 4.24 -4.69 -9.98
N VAL A 35 3.25 -4.16 -9.30
CA VAL A 35 3.28 -3.95 -7.85
C VAL A 35 1.98 -4.40 -7.22
N CYS A 36 2.06 -4.82 -5.96
CA CYS A 36 0.89 -5.03 -5.11
C CYS A 36 0.62 -3.70 -4.39
N THR A 37 -0.56 -3.15 -4.57
CA THR A 37 -0.87 -1.80 -4.09
C THR A 37 -2.30 -1.69 -3.58
N LYS A 38 -2.53 -0.63 -2.82
CA LYS A 38 -3.82 -0.27 -2.26
C LYS A 38 -3.82 1.24 -2.12
N ILE A 39 -4.98 1.86 -2.10
CA ILE A 39 -5.06 3.32 -1.98
C ILE A 39 -5.77 3.68 -0.68
N PHE A 40 -5.10 4.51 0.12
CA PHE A 40 -5.63 5.01 1.39
C PHE A 40 -5.70 6.54 1.37
N ASP A 41 -6.60 7.09 2.17
CA ASP A 41 -6.56 8.51 2.49
C ASP A 41 -5.73 8.76 3.76
N HIS A 42 -5.62 10.01 4.18
CA HIS A 42 -4.86 10.40 5.36
C HIS A 42 -5.38 9.77 6.66
N SER A 43 -6.64 9.39 6.70
CA SER A 43 -7.24 8.77 7.88
C SER A 43 -7.17 7.24 7.87
N LEU A 44 -6.40 6.66 6.96
CA LEU A 44 -6.27 5.20 6.75
C LEU A 44 -7.55 4.56 6.22
N LYS A 45 -8.43 5.35 5.65
CA LYS A 45 -9.61 4.81 4.98
C LYS A 45 -9.19 4.25 3.62
N THR A 46 -9.64 3.04 3.31
CA THR A 46 -9.38 2.41 2.02
C THR A 46 -10.21 3.06 0.93
N LEU A 47 -9.55 3.65 -0.06
CA LEU A 47 -10.19 4.24 -1.23
C LEU A 47 -10.28 3.25 -2.38
N LYS A 48 -9.32 2.33 -2.47
CA LYS A 48 -9.32 1.24 -3.44
C LYS A 48 -8.69 0.02 -2.81
N GLU A 49 -9.32 -1.13 -2.98
CA GLU A 49 -8.87 -2.39 -2.42
C GLU A 49 -7.56 -2.87 -3.06
N THR A 50 -6.90 -3.80 -2.38
CA THR A 50 -5.63 -4.37 -2.82
C THR A 50 -5.75 -4.96 -4.22
N GLU A 51 -4.78 -4.63 -5.08
CA GLU A 51 -4.72 -5.16 -6.44
C GLU A 51 -3.29 -5.32 -6.92
N ALA A 52 -3.11 -6.15 -7.93
CA ALA A 52 -1.88 -6.20 -8.69
C ALA A 52 -1.99 -5.16 -9.80
N LEU A 53 -1.09 -4.18 -9.80
CA LEU A 53 -1.12 -3.07 -10.74
C LEU A 53 0.11 -3.09 -11.61
N ILE A 54 -0.10 -3.10 -12.92
CA ILE A 54 1.01 -2.93 -13.86
C ILE A 54 1.26 -1.43 -14.00
N LEU A 55 2.48 -1.02 -13.67
CA LEU A 55 2.86 0.38 -13.71
C LEU A 55 3.06 0.86 -15.14
N ASP A 56 2.31 1.87 -15.54
CA ASP A 56 2.43 2.57 -16.82
C ASP A 56 1.92 4.01 -16.65
N GLU A 57 1.91 4.77 -17.71
CA GLU A 57 1.44 6.16 -17.65
C GLU A 57 -0.04 6.25 -17.27
N GLU A 58 -0.83 5.29 -17.72
CA GLU A 58 -2.26 5.24 -17.42
C GLU A 58 -2.53 5.03 -15.93
N SER A 59 -1.70 4.24 -15.24
CA SER A 59 -1.88 4.01 -13.80
C SER A 59 -1.75 5.32 -13.01
N PHE A 60 -0.83 6.21 -13.41
CA PHE A 60 -0.72 7.52 -12.76
C PHE A 60 -1.91 8.42 -13.05
N SER A 61 -2.48 8.34 -14.23
CA SER A 61 -3.70 9.07 -14.55
C SER A 61 -4.85 8.64 -13.65
N LYS A 62 -4.96 7.36 -13.38
CA LYS A 62 -5.97 6.82 -12.46
C LYS A 62 -5.75 7.30 -11.04
N LEU A 63 -4.51 7.33 -10.59
CA LEU A 63 -4.18 7.81 -9.24
C LEU A 63 -4.52 9.30 -9.09
N ARG A 64 -4.24 10.11 -10.11
CA ARG A 64 -4.58 11.52 -10.11
C ARG A 64 -6.08 11.77 -10.07
N GLY A 65 -6.88 10.79 -10.43
CA GLY A 65 -8.34 10.85 -10.29
C GLY A 65 -8.80 10.86 -8.83
N TYR A 66 -7.98 10.37 -7.90
CA TYR A 66 -8.30 10.39 -6.48
C TYR A 66 -7.83 11.67 -5.80
N SER A 67 -6.65 12.15 -6.17
CA SER A 67 -6.09 13.38 -5.60
C SER A 67 -4.97 13.90 -6.50
N LYS A 68 -4.74 15.20 -6.44
CA LYS A 68 -3.60 15.83 -7.12
C LYS A 68 -2.29 15.58 -6.39
N LYS A 69 -2.36 15.23 -5.10
CA LYS A 69 -1.19 14.94 -4.29
C LYS A 69 -1.12 13.43 -4.04
N ILE A 70 -0.05 12.81 -4.49
CA ILE A 70 0.15 11.37 -4.42
C ILE A 70 1.44 11.09 -3.67
N ILE A 71 1.37 10.24 -2.64
CA ILE A 71 2.54 9.83 -1.87
C ILE A 71 2.76 8.35 -2.09
N LEU A 72 3.93 8.01 -2.66
CA LEU A 72 4.32 6.64 -2.98
C LEU A 72 5.45 6.19 -2.07
N TYR A 73 5.41 4.94 -1.68
CA TYR A 73 6.42 4.34 -0.80
C TYR A 73 6.34 2.80 -0.92
N GLY A 74 7.28 2.12 -0.30
CA GLY A 74 7.42 0.67 -0.42
C GLY A 74 8.50 0.29 -1.42
N ASP A 75 8.90 -0.98 -1.41
CA ASP A 75 10.01 -1.44 -2.25
C ASP A 75 9.69 -1.49 -3.74
N GLY A 76 8.41 -1.39 -4.11
CA GLY A 76 7.98 -1.32 -5.51
C GLY A 76 7.84 0.08 -6.06
N ALA A 77 7.87 1.12 -5.19
CA ALA A 77 7.58 2.48 -5.63
C ALA A 77 8.66 3.06 -6.54
N GLU A 78 9.92 2.73 -6.30
CA GLU A 78 11.03 3.32 -7.03
C GLU A 78 11.01 3.03 -8.53
N LYS A 79 10.56 1.86 -8.93
CA LYS A 79 10.52 1.53 -10.34
C LYS A 79 9.49 2.36 -11.12
N SER A 80 8.61 3.06 -10.44
CA SER A 80 7.65 3.96 -11.08
C SER A 80 8.25 5.30 -11.47
N LYS A 81 9.42 5.66 -10.93
CA LYS A 81 10.05 6.96 -11.17
C LYS A 81 10.37 7.24 -12.64
N SER A 82 10.63 6.17 -13.41
CA SER A 82 10.94 6.31 -14.84
C SER A 82 9.72 6.64 -15.71
N LEU A 83 8.52 6.56 -15.14
CA LEU A 83 7.26 6.70 -15.89
C LEU A 83 6.71 8.11 -15.91
N HIS A 84 7.28 9.03 -15.13
CA HIS A 84 6.77 10.40 -15.06
C HIS A 84 7.86 11.37 -14.60
N ASN A 85 7.63 12.65 -14.85
CA ASN A 85 8.46 13.77 -14.38
C ASN A 85 7.63 14.76 -13.58
N SER A 86 6.65 14.28 -12.84
CA SER A 86 5.68 15.15 -12.18
C SER A 86 6.12 15.48 -10.76
N ASP A 87 5.98 16.76 -10.37
CA ASP A 87 6.29 17.22 -9.02
C ASP A 87 5.14 16.97 -8.03
N ASP A 88 3.98 16.55 -8.53
CA ASP A 88 2.82 16.24 -7.67
C ASP A 88 2.92 14.87 -7.00
N ILE A 89 3.93 14.08 -7.34
CA ILE A 89 4.15 12.77 -6.75
C ILE A 89 5.36 12.84 -5.83
N MET A 90 5.14 12.48 -4.57
CA MET A 90 6.18 12.43 -3.56
C MET A 90 6.58 10.98 -3.28
N TYR A 91 7.89 10.72 -3.21
CA TYR A 91 8.42 9.42 -2.83
C TYR A 91 8.99 9.50 -1.43
N LEU A 92 8.52 8.62 -0.54
CA LEU A 92 9.06 8.52 0.80
C LEU A 92 10.13 7.43 0.85
N ASP A 93 11.18 7.68 1.61
CA ASP A 93 12.24 6.70 1.86
C ASP A 93 11.76 5.71 2.92
N LEU A 94 10.81 4.88 2.52
CA LEU A 94 10.16 3.91 3.38
C LEU A 94 9.92 2.65 2.54
N LEU A 95 10.74 1.61 2.76
CA LEU A 95 10.72 0.41 1.93
C LEU A 95 9.89 -0.72 2.52
N TYR A 96 9.92 -0.89 3.84
CA TYR A 96 9.30 -2.03 4.50
C TYR A 96 8.52 -1.59 5.73
N PRO A 97 7.45 -2.32 6.10
CA PRO A 97 6.70 -1.99 7.30
C PRO A 97 7.54 -2.24 8.55
N SER A 98 7.36 -1.37 9.55
CA SER A 98 7.97 -1.53 10.86
C SER A 98 7.10 -2.43 11.73
N SER A 99 7.73 -3.30 12.53
CA SER A 99 7.00 -4.13 13.49
C SER A 99 6.19 -3.30 14.49
N LYS A 100 6.65 -2.08 14.79
CA LYS A 100 5.92 -1.15 15.66
C LYS A 100 4.49 -0.92 15.17
N TYR A 101 4.32 -0.68 13.87
CA TYR A 101 3.02 -0.41 13.28
C TYR A 101 2.18 -1.66 13.14
N MET A 102 2.80 -2.78 12.90
CA MET A 102 2.11 -4.06 12.87
C MET A 102 1.56 -4.44 14.24
N ILE A 103 2.33 -4.17 15.31
CA ILE A 103 1.88 -4.40 16.68
C ILE A 103 0.69 -3.51 17.01
N GLN A 104 0.73 -2.26 16.60
CA GLN A 104 -0.37 -1.33 16.84
C GLN A 104 -1.65 -1.81 16.17
N GLU A 105 -1.58 -2.24 14.93
CA GLU A 105 -2.74 -2.77 14.23
C GLU A 105 -3.26 -4.06 14.86
N ALA A 106 -2.36 -4.94 15.27
CA ALA A 106 -2.73 -6.17 15.98
C ALA A 106 -3.46 -5.85 17.28
N SER A 107 -2.99 -4.83 18.00
CA SER A 107 -3.61 -4.37 19.25
C SER A 107 -5.03 -3.86 19.02
N GLU A 108 -5.25 -3.10 17.96
CA GLU A 108 -6.57 -2.61 17.60
C GLU A 108 -7.52 -3.75 17.23
N LEU A 109 -7.05 -4.71 16.45
CA LEU A 109 -7.84 -5.88 16.08
C LEU A 109 -8.20 -6.71 17.31
N PHE A 110 -7.28 -6.87 18.24
CA PHE A 110 -7.52 -7.58 19.49
C PHE A 110 -8.57 -6.87 20.33
N SER A 111 -8.45 -5.56 20.49
CA SER A 111 -9.39 -4.76 21.26
C SER A 111 -10.81 -4.80 20.71
N ASN A 112 -10.93 -4.89 19.38
CA ASN A 112 -12.21 -4.99 18.70
C ASN A 112 -12.69 -6.41 18.52
N LYS A 113 -11.95 -7.38 19.04
CA LYS A 113 -12.26 -8.82 18.93
C LYS A 113 -12.44 -9.29 17.49
N LYS A 114 -11.65 -8.72 16.58
CA LYS A 114 -11.66 -9.10 15.17
C LYS A 114 -10.60 -10.16 14.91
N PHE A 115 -10.95 -11.40 15.15
CA PHE A 115 -10.04 -12.52 14.97
C PHE A 115 -10.41 -13.30 13.71
N GLU A 116 -9.36 -13.77 13.03
CA GLU A 116 -9.55 -14.70 11.93
C GLU A 116 -9.78 -16.11 12.45
N ASP A 117 -10.59 -16.89 11.75
CA ASP A 117 -10.74 -18.32 12.04
C ASP A 117 -9.52 -19.04 11.47
N THR A 118 -8.62 -19.48 12.33
CA THR A 118 -7.37 -20.10 11.90
C THR A 118 -7.57 -21.39 11.11
N ALA A 119 -8.73 -22.05 11.24
CA ALA A 119 -9.03 -23.25 10.47
C ALA A 119 -9.34 -22.96 9.01
N TYR A 120 -9.82 -21.78 8.70
CA TYR A 120 -10.23 -21.41 7.35
C TYR A 120 -9.46 -20.23 6.79
N PHE A 121 -8.66 -19.55 7.59
CA PHE A 121 -7.90 -18.41 7.14
C PHE A 121 -6.81 -18.82 6.15
N GLU A 122 -6.74 -18.11 5.04
CA GLU A 122 -5.65 -18.23 4.07
C GLU A 122 -5.04 -16.88 3.82
N PRO A 123 -3.71 -16.80 3.61
CA PRO A 123 -3.11 -15.55 3.19
C PRO A 123 -3.72 -15.07 1.88
N TYR A 124 -3.80 -13.77 1.68
CA TYR A 124 -4.32 -13.21 0.45
C TYR A 124 -3.29 -13.37 -0.66
N TYR A 125 -3.61 -14.22 -1.64
CA TYR A 125 -2.75 -14.44 -2.80
C TYR A 125 -3.31 -13.65 -3.98
N LEU A 126 -2.65 -12.56 -4.29
CA LEU A 126 -3.12 -11.64 -5.32
C LEU A 126 -3.04 -12.23 -6.72
N LYS A 127 -1.99 -13.03 -6.96
CA LYS A 127 -1.77 -13.71 -8.24
C LYS A 127 -1.34 -15.16 -7.97
N GLU A 128 -2.31 -15.99 -7.68
CA GLU A 128 -2.07 -17.38 -7.29
C GLU A 128 -1.20 -18.15 -8.28
N PHE A 129 -1.46 -17.99 -9.57
CA PHE A 129 -0.70 -18.71 -10.59
C PHE A 129 0.69 -18.15 -10.83
N TYR A 130 0.98 -17.03 -10.25
CA TYR A 130 2.26 -16.38 -10.37
C TYR A 130 3.40 -17.22 -9.82
N PHE A 131 3.13 -18.03 -8.82
CA PHE A 131 4.12 -18.85 -8.15
C PHE A 131 4.37 -20.19 -8.80
N LYS A 132 3.70 -20.48 -9.88
CA LYS A 132 3.80 -21.77 -10.56
C LYS A 132 4.83 -21.82 -11.67
N LYS A 133 5.72 -20.93 -11.66
CA LYS A 133 6.74 -20.85 -12.70
C LYS A 133 7.95 -21.70 -12.39
#